data_2e24e601b9772e3f1ae247d2ae770c82
#
_entry.id   2e24e601b9772e3f1ae247d2ae770c82
#
_cell.length_a   1.000
_cell.length_b   1.000
_cell.length_c   1.000
_cell.angle_alpha   90.00
_cell.angle_beta   90.00
_cell.angle_gamma   90.00
#
_symmetry.space_group_name_H-M   'P 1'
#
loop_
_entity.id
_entity.type
_entity.pdbx_description
1 polymer ?
#
loop_
_entity_poly.entity_id
_entity_poly.type
_entity_poly.pdbx_seq_one_letter_code
_entity_poly.pdbx_strand_id
1 'polypeptide(L)'
;MKPINIRHGKREIAWTKNVVGIGLSYGFVEPLESTGLMTTHENLIILCEYLERREGIVTRIDRDSFNGQVNNTIEAMSNFVSMHYALSSREDNQYWRDVTENISYVNMGVSLYSEIDAHANMWLLMNNPENTFVNEYDEQSGTLYVCAGQDYLAFTKSSYEEKIKS
;
A
#
# COMPACT_ATOMS: atom_id res chain seq x y z
N MET A 1 19.52 -8.86 26.27
CA MET A 1 19.43 -8.28 24.91
C MET A 1 19.18 -6.79 25.05
N LYS A 2 19.89 -5.91 24.33
CA LYS A 2 19.57 -4.47 24.35
C LYS A 2 18.47 -4.23 23.33
N PRO A 3 17.37 -3.53 23.70
CA PRO A 3 16.35 -3.17 22.74
C PRO A 3 16.92 -2.19 21.71
N ILE A 4 16.60 -2.40 20.45
CA ILE A 4 16.94 -1.50 19.35
C ILE A 4 15.66 -0.75 18.99
N ASN A 5 15.71 0.56 19.13
CA ASN A 5 14.60 1.41 18.69
C ASN A 5 14.68 1.61 17.18
N ILE A 6 13.74 1.04 16.46
CA ILE A 6 13.58 1.23 15.02
C ILE A 6 12.55 2.35 14.80
N ARG A 7 12.94 3.35 14.02
CA ARG A 7 12.01 4.40 13.61
C ARG A 7 11.40 4.02 12.27
N HIS A 8 10.10 3.93 12.22
CA HIS A 8 9.36 3.80 10.96
C HIS A 8 8.88 5.18 10.49
N GLY A 9 8.57 5.28 9.21
CA GLY A 9 8.12 6.52 8.57
C GLY A 9 8.98 6.88 7.36
N LYS A 10 8.70 8.02 6.78
CA LYS A 10 9.37 8.52 5.57
C LYS A 10 9.85 9.96 5.75
N ARG A 11 10.78 10.37 4.89
CA ARG A 11 11.14 11.78 4.71
C ARG A 11 10.04 12.48 3.91
N GLU A 12 9.90 13.78 4.09
CA GLU A 12 8.98 14.60 3.35
C GLU A 12 9.33 14.64 1.84
N ILE A 13 10.61 14.65 1.52
CA ILE A 13 11.14 14.78 0.16
C ILE A 13 12.18 13.69 -0.08
N ALA A 14 12.00 12.91 -1.14
CA ALA A 14 12.95 11.89 -1.57
C ALA A 14 14.08 12.49 -2.44
N TRP A 15 13.73 13.37 -3.40
CA TRP A 15 14.70 13.97 -4.31
C TRP A 15 14.80 15.47 -4.12
N THR A 16 15.95 15.93 -3.65
CA THR A 16 16.26 17.35 -3.50
C THR A 16 17.58 17.66 -4.19
N LYS A 17 17.61 18.72 -5.01
CA LYS A 17 18.78 19.12 -5.80
C LYS A 17 19.34 17.95 -6.62
N ASN A 18 20.55 17.51 -6.30
CA ASN A 18 21.25 16.37 -6.93
C ASN A 18 21.33 15.13 -6.05
N VAL A 19 20.53 15.07 -4.98
CA VAL A 19 20.53 13.95 -4.04
C VAL A 19 19.17 13.30 -4.03
N VAL A 20 19.16 11.97 -4.20
CA VAL A 20 17.97 11.12 -4.12
C VAL A 20 18.12 10.14 -2.96
N GLY A 21 17.13 10.10 -2.08
CA GLY A 21 16.99 9.06 -1.06
C GLY A 21 16.16 7.90 -1.60
N ILE A 22 16.71 6.68 -1.55
CA ILE A 22 16.03 5.45 -1.97
C ILE A 22 16.13 4.42 -0.87
N GLY A 23 15.12 3.55 -0.75
CA GLY A 23 15.05 2.54 0.29
C GLY A 23 15.07 3.17 1.68
N LEU A 24 15.86 2.62 2.61
CA LEU A 24 15.93 3.09 4.01
C LEU A 24 16.38 4.56 4.16
N SER A 25 17.03 5.13 3.16
CA SER A 25 17.43 6.54 3.21
C SER A 25 16.26 7.50 2.97
N TYR A 26 15.20 7.04 2.32
CA TYR A 26 13.96 7.76 2.14
C TYR A 26 12.94 7.43 3.20
N GLY A 27 12.65 6.14 3.41
CA GLY A 27 11.64 5.73 4.37
C GLY A 27 11.78 4.26 4.77
N PHE A 28 11.13 3.92 5.87
CA PHE A 28 11.06 2.57 6.39
C PHE A 28 9.63 2.24 6.78
N VAL A 29 9.10 1.22 6.17
CA VAL A 29 7.87 0.54 6.59
C VAL A 29 8.30 -0.84 7.08
N GLU A 30 7.56 -1.41 8.01
CA GLU A 30 7.80 -2.76 8.50
C GLU A 30 7.94 -3.74 7.31
N PRO A 31 8.96 -4.63 7.31
CA PRO A 31 9.28 -5.49 6.15
C PRO A 31 8.35 -6.71 6.03
N LEU A 32 7.08 -6.57 6.38
CA LEU A 32 6.07 -7.57 6.13
C LEU A 32 5.94 -7.75 4.61
N GLU A 33 5.86 -9.00 4.13
CA GLU A 33 5.77 -9.34 2.69
C GLU A 33 6.93 -8.78 1.83
N SER A 34 8.10 -8.51 2.44
CA SER A 34 9.26 -7.92 1.76
C SER A 34 9.02 -6.54 1.12
N THR A 35 8.02 -5.80 1.60
CA THR A 35 7.60 -4.49 1.07
C THR A 35 8.76 -3.50 0.94
N GLY A 36 9.72 -3.50 1.86
CA GLY A 36 10.88 -2.62 1.80
C GLY A 36 11.79 -2.84 0.60
N LEU A 37 11.96 -4.10 0.14
CA LEU A 37 12.73 -4.40 -1.07
C LEU A 37 11.93 -4.04 -2.32
N MET A 38 10.65 -4.33 -2.34
CA MET A 38 9.76 -4.01 -3.46
C MET A 38 9.72 -2.51 -3.71
N THR A 39 9.44 -1.69 -2.70
CA THR A 39 9.44 -0.23 -2.82
C THR A 39 10.79 0.34 -3.24
N THR A 40 11.90 -0.26 -2.76
CA THR A 40 13.24 0.15 -3.20
C THR A 40 13.44 -0.11 -4.69
N HIS A 41 13.03 -1.28 -5.17
CA HIS A 41 13.15 -1.66 -6.57
C HIS A 41 12.29 -0.78 -7.48
N GLU A 42 11.04 -0.55 -7.13
CA GLU A 42 10.15 0.36 -7.85
C GLU A 42 10.69 1.79 -7.92
N ASN A 43 11.16 2.32 -6.80
CA ASN A 43 11.75 3.66 -6.76
C ASN A 43 13.01 3.78 -7.64
N LEU A 44 13.80 2.70 -7.76
CA LEU A 44 14.94 2.66 -8.68
C LEU A 44 14.49 2.66 -10.14
N ILE A 45 13.49 1.86 -10.50
CA ILE A 45 12.93 1.84 -11.86
C ILE A 45 12.43 3.25 -12.23
N ILE A 46 11.60 3.85 -11.40
CA ILE A 46 11.07 5.20 -11.61
C ILE A 46 12.21 6.21 -11.78
N LEU A 47 13.25 6.15 -10.95
CA LEU A 47 14.42 7.04 -11.06
C LEU A 47 15.13 6.87 -12.39
N CYS A 48 15.38 5.62 -12.81
CA CYS A 48 16.03 5.34 -14.10
C CYS A 48 15.21 5.89 -15.27
N GLU A 49 13.90 5.71 -15.27
CA GLU A 49 13.01 6.25 -16.29
C GLU A 49 13.10 7.79 -16.41
N TYR A 50 13.14 8.50 -15.26
CA TYR A 50 13.32 9.95 -15.28
C TYR A 50 14.67 10.36 -15.86
N LEU A 51 15.75 9.69 -15.46
CA LEU A 51 17.10 10.00 -15.92
C LEU A 51 17.25 9.70 -17.43
N GLU A 52 16.75 8.57 -17.91
CA GLU A 52 16.79 8.19 -19.32
C GLU A 52 15.98 9.15 -20.21
N ARG A 53 14.72 9.41 -19.82
CA ARG A 53 13.83 10.30 -20.58
C ARG A 53 14.39 11.71 -20.75
N ARG A 54 15.22 12.15 -19.82
CA ARG A 54 15.80 13.49 -19.77
C ARG A 54 17.27 13.55 -20.14
N GLU A 55 17.85 12.45 -20.61
CA GLU A 55 19.29 12.38 -20.93
C GLU A 55 20.17 12.92 -19.78
N GLY A 56 19.76 12.68 -18.55
CA GLY A 56 20.42 13.17 -17.32
C GLY A 56 20.13 14.62 -16.94
N ILE A 57 19.37 15.38 -17.74
CA ILE A 57 19.01 16.79 -17.45
C ILE A 57 17.66 16.82 -16.71
N VAL A 58 17.72 16.89 -15.40
CA VAL A 58 16.52 16.82 -14.54
C VAL A 58 16.06 18.22 -14.13
N THR A 59 14.79 18.51 -14.37
CA THR A 59 14.13 19.76 -13.98
C THR A 59 13.55 19.68 -12.56
N ARG A 60 13.03 20.81 -12.06
CA ARG A 60 12.30 20.84 -10.81
C ARG A 60 11.01 19.99 -10.90
N ILE A 61 10.29 20.10 -12.03
CA ILE A 61 9.02 19.36 -12.24
C ILE A 61 9.27 17.87 -12.20
N ASP A 62 10.35 17.37 -12.78
CA ASP A 62 10.71 15.95 -12.75
C ASP A 62 10.93 15.47 -11.30
N ARG A 63 11.64 16.28 -10.48
CA ARG A 63 11.83 15.95 -9.07
C ARG A 63 10.54 15.97 -8.27
N ASP A 64 9.69 16.97 -8.50
CA ASP A 64 8.40 17.08 -7.80
C ASP A 64 7.50 15.89 -8.19
N SER A 65 7.47 15.49 -9.46
CA SER A 65 6.73 14.31 -9.92
C SER A 65 7.27 13.01 -9.34
N PHE A 66 8.59 12.82 -9.33
CA PHE A 66 9.23 11.67 -8.69
C PHE A 66 8.88 11.59 -7.21
N ASN A 67 8.99 12.72 -6.48
CA ASN A 67 8.64 12.80 -5.07
C ASN A 67 7.19 12.39 -4.81
N GLY A 68 6.26 12.81 -5.67
CA GLY A 68 4.87 12.41 -5.60
C GLY A 68 4.68 10.90 -5.79
N GLN A 69 5.31 10.32 -6.81
CA GLN A 69 5.20 8.88 -7.09
C GLN A 69 5.75 8.03 -5.96
N VAL A 70 6.99 8.26 -5.51
CA VAL A 70 7.58 7.47 -4.44
C VAL A 70 6.88 7.67 -3.09
N ASN A 71 6.28 8.85 -2.88
CA ASN A 71 5.44 9.09 -1.72
C ASN A 71 4.18 8.20 -1.76
N ASN A 72 3.51 8.15 -2.89
CA ASN A 72 2.31 7.31 -3.06
C ASN A 72 2.65 5.83 -2.89
N THR A 73 3.76 5.36 -3.45
CA THR A 73 4.20 3.97 -3.29
C THR A 73 4.40 3.60 -1.82
N ILE A 74 5.13 4.41 -1.05
CA ILE A 74 5.39 4.08 0.36
C ILE A 74 4.13 4.21 1.21
N GLU A 75 3.22 5.12 0.87
CA GLU A 75 1.92 5.22 1.54
C GLU A 75 1.06 3.99 1.25
N ALA A 76 0.95 3.56 0.00
CA ALA A 76 0.22 2.36 -0.36
C ALA A 76 0.77 1.12 0.37
N MET A 77 2.09 0.98 0.46
CA MET A 77 2.71 -0.12 1.20
C MET A 77 2.47 -0.03 2.71
N SER A 78 2.49 1.19 3.28
CA SER A 78 2.15 1.39 4.69
C SER A 78 0.70 0.97 4.97
N ASN A 79 -0.22 1.26 4.06
CA ASN A 79 -1.62 0.87 4.13
C ASN A 79 -1.76 -0.65 4.10
N PHE A 80 -1.11 -1.26 3.12
CA PHE A 80 -1.13 -2.71 2.95
C PHE A 80 -0.61 -3.43 4.21
N VAL A 81 0.51 -2.98 4.77
CA VAL A 81 1.04 -3.53 6.03
C VAL A 81 0.08 -3.29 7.19
N SER A 82 -0.47 -2.08 7.33
CA SER A 82 -1.40 -1.75 8.41
C SER A 82 -2.68 -2.60 8.37
N MET A 83 -3.14 -2.94 7.17
CA MET A 83 -4.30 -3.81 6.97
C MET A 83 -4.11 -5.20 7.59
N HIS A 84 -2.92 -5.78 7.51
CA HIS A 84 -2.62 -7.07 8.12
C HIS A 84 -2.82 -7.06 9.63
N TYR A 85 -2.51 -5.94 10.28
CA TYR A 85 -2.70 -5.77 11.72
C TYR A 85 -4.15 -5.43 12.05
N ALA A 86 -4.75 -4.49 11.32
CA ALA A 86 -6.12 -4.04 11.58
C ALA A 86 -7.16 -5.15 11.44
N LEU A 87 -6.95 -6.07 10.49
CA LEU A 87 -7.86 -7.18 10.22
C LEU A 87 -7.52 -8.45 11.02
N SER A 88 -6.50 -8.41 11.88
CA SER A 88 -6.12 -9.58 12.67
C SER A 88 -7.23 -9.98 13.64
N SER A 89 -7.59 -11.26 13.62
CA SER A 89 -8.52 -11.88 14.59
C SER A 89 -7.84 -12.32 15.89
N ARG A 90 -6.56 -11.99 16.08
CA ARG A 90 -5.80 -12.40 17.27
C ARG A 90 -6.15 -11.52 18.48
N GLU A 91 -6.51 -12.18 19.58
CA GLU A 91 -6.83 -11.56 20.87
C GLU A 91 -6.04 -12.18 22.04
N ASP A 92 -5.05 -13.02 21.73
CA ASP A 92 -4.33 -13.85 22.69
C ASP A 92 -3.47 -13.05 23.67
N ASN A 93 -3.13 -11.81 23.37
CA ASN A 93 -2.42 -10.93 24.27
C ASN A 93 -2.77 -9.46 24.05
N GLN A 94 -2.30 -8.59 24.98
CA GLN A 94 -2.61 -7.16 24.95
C GLN A 94 -2.09 -6.47 23.69
N TYR A 95 -0.94 -6.86 23.17
CA TYR A 95 -0.36 -6.27 21.96
C TYR A 95 -1.33 -6.39 20.77
N TRP A 96 -1.89 -7.59 20.53
CA TRP A 96 -2.79 -7.79 19.40
C TRP A 96 -4.11 -7.03 19.57
N ARG A 97 -4.66 -6.97 20.80
CA ARG A 97 -5.84 -6.15 21.08
C ARG A 97 -5.58 -4.67 20.82
N ASP A 98 -4.47 -4.15 21.36
CA ASP A 98 -4.11 -2.73 21.18
C ASP A 98 -3.86 -2.38 19.71
N VAL A 99 -3.22 -3.26 18.96
CA VAL A 99 -2.93 -3.05 17.55
C VAL A 99 -4.21 -3.04 16.72
N THR A 100 -5.12 -3.99 16.96
CA THR A 100 -6.39 -4.07 16.23
C THR A 100 -7.33 -2.90 16.54
N GLU A 101 -7.38 -2.47 17.83
CA GLU A 101 -8.27 -1.40 18.27
C GLU A 101 -7.74 0.01 17.93
N ASN A 102 -6.43 0.21 17.96
CA ASN A 102 -5.79 1.53 17.93
C ASN A 102 -5.04 1.85 16.62
N ILE A 103 -4.97 0.95 15.66
CA ILE A 103 -4.49 1.31 14.32
C ILE A 103 -5.49 2.27 13.69
N SER A 104 -5.26 3.56 13.92
CA SER A 104 -5.94 4.59 13.16
C SER A 104 -5.15 4.80 11.87
N TYR A 105 -5.69 4.30 10.79
CA TYR A 105 -5.17 4.52 9.47
C TYR A 105 -6.05 5.53 8.74
N VAL A 106 -5.43 6.62 8.32
CA VAL A 106 -6.10 7.65 7.53
C VAL A 106 -5.21 8.01 6.36
N ASN A 107 -5.57 7.54 5.18
CA ASN A 107 -5.00 8.03 3.95
C ASN A 107 -5.94 9.07 3.36
N MET A 108 -5.47 10.32 3.22
CA MET A 108 -6.24 11.44 2.64
C MET A 108 -7.66 11.63 3.24
N GLY A 109 -7.86 11.30 4.52
CA GLY A 109 -9.14 11.41 5.18
C GLY A 109 -10.10 10.22 4.96
N VAL A 110 -9.65 9.17 4.30
CA VAL A 110 -10.41 7.93 4.11
C VAL A 110 -9.99 6.92 5.16
N SER A 111 -10.94 6.26 5.79
CA SER A 111 -10.62 5.18 6.74
C SER A 111 -10.05 3.96 6.02
N LEU A 112 -9.18 3.20 6.70
CA LEU A 112 -8.62 1.96 6.16
C LEU A 112 -9.73 1.01 5.64
N TYR A 113 -10.81 0.85 6.40
CA TYR A 113 -11.93 -0.01 6.01
C TYR A 113 -12.64 0.48 4.75
N SER A 114 -12.82 1.79 4.59
CA SER A 114 -13.40 2.34 3.36
C SER A 114 -12.49 2.13 2.15
N GLU A 115 -11.18 2.17 2.34
CA GLU A 115 -10.19 1.89 1.30
C GLU A 115 -10.23 0.41 0.91
N ILE A 116 -10.26 -0.50 1.89
CA ILE A 116 -10.42 -1.95 1.66
C ILE A 116 -11.70 -2.24 0.89
N ASP A 117 -12.83 -1.66 1.30
CA ASP A 117 -14.12 -1.84 0.64
C ASP A 117 -14.11 -1.31 -0.79
N ALA A 118 -13.46 -0.16 -1.03
CA ALA A 118 -13.32 0.40 -2.37
C ALA A 118 -12.49 -0.50 -3.29
N HIS A 119 -11.35 -1.02 -2.81
CA HIS A 119 -10.51 -1.97 -3.55
C HIS A 119 -11.25 -3.27 -3.85
N ALA A 120 -11.95 -3.82 -2.86
CA ALA A 120 -12.72 -5.04 -3.03
C ALA A 120 -13.87 -4.87 -4.04
N ASN A 121 -14.58 -3.75 -3.99
CA ASN A 121 -15.62 -3.43 -4.97
C ASN A 121 -15.06 -3.24 -6.39
N MET A 122 -13.92 -2.58 -6.52
CA MET A 122 -13.25 -2.39 -7.80
C MET A 122 -12.85 -3.75 -8.40
N TRP A 123 -12.25 -4.64 -7.59
CA TRP A 123 -11.87 -5.97 -8.03
C TRP A 123 -13.06 -6.79 -8.54
N LEU A 124 -14.22 -6.73 -7.85
CA LEU A 124 -15.44 -7.39 -8.32
C LEU A 124 -15.91 -6.86 -9.67
N LEU A 125 -15.84 -5.55 -9.87
CA LEU A 125 -16.22 -4.92 -11.14
C LEU A 125 -15.28 -5.36 -12.27
N MET A 126 -13.97 -5.46 -11.98
CA MET A 126 -12.96 -5.85 -12.98
C MET A 126 -12.99 -7.35 -13.31
N ASN A 127 -13.30 -8.20 -12.33
CA ASN A 127 -13.35 -9.66 -12.50
C ASN A 127 -14.76 -10.19 -12.80
N ASN A 128 -15.72 -9.34 -13.09
CA ASN A 128 -17.01 -9.76 -13.59
C ASN A 128 -16.81 -10.45 -14.96
N PRO A 129 -17.24 -11.72 -15.14
CA PRO A 129 -17.07 -12.46 -16.41
C PRO A 129 -17.73 -11.78 -17.62
N GLU A 130 -18.64 -10.84 -17.39
CA GLU A 130 -19.22 -9.99 -18.44
C GLU A 130 -18.32 -8.81 -18.85
N ASN A 131 -17.30 -8.48 -18.06
CA ASN A 131 -16.32 -7.45 -18.37
C ASN A 131 -15.10 -8.05 -19.08
N THR A 132 -14.94 -7.73 -20.37
CA THR A 132 -13.83 -8.22 -21.21
C THR A 132 -12.46 -7.59 -20.91
N PHE A 133 -12.33 -6.76 -19.89
CA PHE A 133 -11.08 -6.14 -19.45
C PHE A 133 -10.52 -6.90 -18.23
N VAL A 134 -9.96 -8.06 -18.46
CA VAL A 134 -9.16 -8.76 -17.44
C VAL A 134 -7.72 -8.29 -17.58
N ASN A 135 -7.26 -7.45 -16.69
CA ASN A 135 -5.83 -7.21 -16.50
C ASN A 135 -5.29 -8.33 -15.59
N GLU A 136 -4.34 -9.11 -16.09
CA GLU A 136 -3.71 -10.25 -15.38
C GLU A 136 -2.89 -9.83 -14.14
N TYR A 137 -2.69 -8.53 -13.92
CA TYR A 137 -1.93 -7.98 -12.80
C TYR A 137 -2.75 -6.94 -12.05
N ASP A 138 -3.35 -7.38 -10.96
CA ASP A 138 -4.13 -6.49 -10.12
C ASP A 138 -3.50 -6.37 -8.72
N GLU A 139 -2.91 -5.21 -8.40
CA GLU A 139 -2.42 -4.89 -7.05
C GLU A 139 -3.54 -5.00 -6.00
N GLN A 140 -4.80 -4.88 -6.43
CA GLN A 140 -5.98 -5.02 -5.62
C GLN A 140 -6.22 -6.46 -5.16
N SER A 141 -5.68 -7.45 -5.88
CA SER A 141 -5.79 -8.87 -5.50
C SER A 141 -5.09 -9.16 -4.17
N GLY A 142 -3.96 -8.50 -3.88
CA GLY A 142 -3.25 -8.63 -2.60
C GLY A 142 -4.13 -8.25 -1.41
N THR A 143 -4.85 -7.14 -1.49
CA THR A 143 -5.81 -6.69 -0.47
C THR A 143 -6.88 -7.73 -0.21
N LEU A 144 -7.45 -8.31 -1.27
CA LEU A 144 -8.48 -9.34 -1.15
C LEU A 144 -7.98 -10.64 -0.53
N TYR A 145 -6.77 -11.07 -0.88
CA TYR A 145 -6.17 -12.27 -0.27
C TYR A 145 -5.92 -12.08 1.22
N VAL A 146 -5.48 -10.89 1.63
CA VAL A 146 -5.31 -10.58 3.06
C VAL A 146 -6.65 -10.53 3.76
N CYS A 147 -7.66 -9.89 3.19
CA CYS A 147 -9.02 -9.87 3.74
C CYS A 147 -9.58 -11.28 3.89
N ALA A 148 -9.46 -12.11 2.87
CA ALA A 148 -9.94 -13.49 2.90
C ALA A 148 -9.19 -14.34 3.95
N GLY A 149 -7.88 -14.16 4.07
CA GLY A 149 -7.06 -14.86 5.05
C GLY A 149 -7.33 -14.45 6.50
N GLN A 150 -7.91 -13.28 6.72
CA GLN A 150 -8.30 -12.74 8.03
C GLN A 150 -9.81 -12.87 8.31
N ASP A 151 -10.54 -13.64 7.52
CA ASP A 151 -12.01 -13.76 7.59
C ASP A 151 -12.75 -12.42 7.48
N TYR A 152 -12.10 -11.39 6.95
CA TYR A 152 -12.72 -10.10 6.71
C TYR A 152 -13.48 -10.13 5.37
N LEU A 153 -14.79 -10.16 5.47
CA LEU A 153 -15.67 -10.03 4.31
C LEU A 153 -15.94 -8.53 4.11
N ALA A 154 -15.17 -7.90 3.23
CA ALA A 154 -15.40 -6.52 2.78
C ALA A 154 -16.80 -6.34 2.15
N PHE A 155 -17.46 -7.43 1.86
CA PHE A 155 -18.82 -7.49 1.37
C PHE A 155 -19.76 -7.83 2.50
N THR A 156 -20.71 -6.98 2.76
CA THR A 156 -21.89 -7.44 3.51
C THR A 156 -22.47 -8.60 2.72
N LYS A 157 -22.62 -9.74 3.39
CA LYS A 157 -23.16 -10.99 2.81
C LYS A 157 -24.43 -10.75 1.98
N SER A 158 -25.20 -9.71 2.33
CA SER A 158 -26.40 -9.27 1.62
C SER A 158 -26.09 -8.71 0.21
N SER A 159 -25.05 -7.91 0.02
CA SER A 159 -24.77 -7.30 -1.28
C SER A 159 -24.22 -8.32 -2.30
N TYR A 160 -23.55 -9.37 -1.82
CA TYR A 160 -23.08 -10.46 -2.65
C TYR A 160 -24.22 -11.44 -3.04
N GLU A 161 -25.09 -11.77 -2.09
CA GLU A 161 -26.23 -12.64 -2.33
C GLU A 161 -27.31 -11.99 -3.23
N GLU A 162 -27.45 -10.68 -3.18
CA GLU A 162 -28.34 -9.92 -4.08
C GLU A 162 -27.80 -9.86 -5.52
N LYS A 163 -26.46 -9.76 -5.70
CA LYS A 163 -25.84 -9.72 -7.04
C LYS A 163 -25.75 -11.07 -7.73
N ILE A 164 -25.74 -12.17 -6.98
CA ILE A 164 -25.77 -13.53 -7.56
C ILE A 164 -27.20 -13.94 -7.95
N LYS A 165 -28.22 -13.30 -7.38
CA LYS A 165 -29.63 -13.60 -7.66
C LYS A 165 -30.25 -12.72 -8.75
N SER A 166 -29.55 -11.68 -9.22
CA SER A 166 -29.93 -10.81 -10.35
C SER A 166 -29.28 -11.27 -11.65
#